data_d080ecf2b0b664598e78cec6c8789530
#
_entry.id   d080ecf2b0b664598e78cec6c8789530
#
_cell.length_a   1.000
_cell.length_b   1.000
_cell.length_c   1.000
_cell.angle_alpha   90.00
_cell.angle_beta   90.00
_cell.angle_gamma   90.00
#
_symmetry.space_group_name_H-M   'P 1'
#
loop_
_entity.id
_entity.type
_entity.pdbx_description
1 polymer ?
#
loop_
_entity_poly.entity_id
_entity_poly.type
_entity_poly.pdbx_seq_one_letter_code
_entity_poly.pdbx_strand_id
1 'polypeptide(L)'
;MKKKTAALFLTGILFLAGCSSTAGNTTASSDKTEATSASSGNTDQGKVLVAYFSASGNTEKIAKMIADDTNADTFVITPAQPYTDDDLNYSDENSRVVQEYENPDKQTIELKTTDVPDWDSYNTVYLGYPIWWQDASWVVKSFVQKEDFTGKTVIPFATSMSSGLGDSGKNLEKLAGTGTWKEGERFSSSASEDDVKKFVSGNN
;
A
#
# COMPACT_ATOMS: atom_id res chain seq x y z
N MET A 1 25.92 -33.83 -29.26
CA MET A 1 25.91 -35.31 -29.06
C MET A 1 24.96 -35.59 -27.90
N LYS A 2 23.81 -36.23 -28.23
CA LYS A 2 23.19 -37.41 -27.60
C LYS A 2 22.93 -37.29 -26.06
N LYS A 3 21.76 -37.54 -25.46
CA LYS A 3 20.61 -38.41 -25.82
C LYS A 3 19.37 -38.02 -25.01
N LYS A 4 18.22 -38.25 -25.62
CA LYS A 4 16.87 -38.30 -25.02
C LYS A 4 16.73 -39.54 -24.14
N THR A 5 15.86 -39.49 -23.11
CA THR A 5 15.06 -40.64 -22.75
C THR A 5 13.73 -40.20 -22.12
N ALA A 6 12.66 -40.62 -22.76
CA ALA A 6 11.27 -40.54 -22.27
C ALA A 6 10.97 -41.87 -21.54
N ALA A 7 10.10 -41.80 -20.52
CA ALA A 7 9.37 -42.98 -20.04
C ALA A 7 7.98 -42.58 -19.60
N LEU A 8 7.04 -43.17 -20.29
CA LEU A 8 5.59 -43.17 -20.14
C LEU A 8 5.20 -44.34 -19.23
N PHE A 9 4.35 -44.16 -18.24
CA PHE A 9 3.54 -45.24 -17.67
C PHE A 9 2.12 -44.79 -17.39
N LEU A 10 1.23 -45.46 -18.06
CA LEU A 10 -0.21 -45.46 -18.05
C LEU A 10 -0.66 -46.67 -17.20
N THR A 11 -1.56 -46.48 -16.24
CA THR A 11 -2.51 -47.52 -15.84
C THR A 11 -3.66 -46.90 -15.05
N GLY A 12 -4.81 -47.07 -15.53
CA GLY A 12 -6.13 -46.87 -15.07
C GLY A 12 -6.69 -48.11 -14.35
N ILE A 13 -7.64 -47.82 -13.46
CA ILE A 13 -8.67 -48.82 -13.05
C ILE A 13 -9.97 -48.07 -12.76
N LEU A 14 -10.97 -48.52 -13.44
CA LEU A 14 -12.40 -48.22 -13.38
C LEU A 14 -13.08 -49.15 -12.41
N PHE A 15 -13.98 -48.71 -11.53
CA PHE A 15 -15.04 -49.58 -10.96
C PHE A 15 -16.38 -48.87 -10.84
N LEU A 16 -17.36 -49.55 -11.37
CA LEU A 16 -18.76 -49.20 -11.53
C LEU A 16 -19.62 -49.66 -10.32
N ALA A 17 -20.70 -48.91 -10.13
CA ALA A 17 -22.08 -49.35 -9.89
C ALA A 17 -22.57 -49.81 -8.51
N GLY A 18 -23.74 -49.31 -8.17
CA GLY A 18 -24.64 -49.83 -7.18
C GLY A 18 -25.87 -48.95 -6.95
N CYS A 19 -26.89 -49.07 -7.79
CA CYS A 19 -28.25 -48.58 -7.56
C CYS A 19 -28.94 -49.40 -6.47
N SER A 20 -29.77 -48.80 -5.59
CA SER A 20 -31.05 -49.39 -5.20
C SER A 20 -32.00 -48.34 -4.66
N SER A 21 -33.15 -48.31 -5.26
CA SER A 21 -34.37 -47.54 -4.97
C SER A 21 -35.18 -48.17 -3.86
N THR A 22 -35.82 -47.39 -2.98
CA THR A 22 -37.18 -47.72 -2.49
C THR A 22 -37.91 -46.45 -2.07
N ALA A 23 -39.11 -46.28 -2.56
CA ALA A 23 -40.05 -45.20 -2.33
C ALA A 23 -40.76 -45.35 -0.96
N GLY A 24 -41.10 -44.22 -0.36
CA GLY A 24 -42.00 -44.13 0.80
C GLY A 24 -42.50 -42.71 0.97
N ASN A 25 -43.74 -42.50 0.51
CA ASN A 25 -44.49 -41.28 0.59
C ASN A 25 -45.12 -41.08 1.96
N THR A 26 -45.05 -39.90 2.60
CA THR A 26 -46.16 -39.31 3.36
C THR A 26 -45.86 -37.86 3.79
N THR A 27 -46.66 -36.98 3.27
CA THR A 27 -47.34 -35.77 3.77
C THR A 27 -46.73 -34.87 4.86
N ALA A 28 -46.50 -33.60 4.43
CA ALA A 28 -46.84 -32.33 5.06
C ALA A 28 -46.49 -32.03 6.53
N SER A 29 -45.65 -31.05 6.76
CA SER A 29 -46.06 -29.82 7.47
C SER A 29 -45.02 -28.69 7.25
N SER A 30 -45.54 -27.54 6.95
CA SER A 30 -44.83 -26.26 6.81
C SER A 30 -44.17 -25.87 8.14
N ASP A 31 -42.87 -25.63 8.11
CA ASP A 31 -42.32 -24.64 9.04
C ASP A 31 -41.21 -23.85 8.33
N LYS A 32 -41.58 -22.61 8.10
CA LYS A 32 -40.78 -21.61 7.43
C LYS A 32 -39.85 -21.00 8.44
N THR A 33 -38.68 -21.58 8.60
CA THR A 33 -37.61 -20.90 9.35
C THR A 33 -36.90 -20.00 8.38
N GLU A 34 -37.26 -18.73 8.46
CA GLU A 34 -36.47 -17.63 7.89
C GLU A 34 -35.09 -17.66 8.51
N ALA A 35 -34.12 -18.12 7.75
CA ALA A 35 -32.74 -17.81 8.02
C ALA A 35 -32.57 -16.31 7.80
N THR A 36 -32.63 -15.55 8.88
CA THR A 36 -32.19 -14.18 8.94
C THR A 36 -30.70 -14.17 8.59
N SER A 37 -30.40 -13.91 7.33
CA SER A 37 -29.07 -13.46 6.94
C SER A 37 -28.84 -12.15 7.71
N ALA A 38 -28.07 -12.21 8.77
CA ALA A 38 -27.47 -11.06 9.35
C ALA A 38 -26.60 -10.42 8.25
N SER A 39 -27.18 -9.43 7.58
CA SER A 39 -26.43 -8.48 6.80
C SER A 39 -25.50 -7.80 7.79
N SER A 40 -24.28 -8.30 7.84
CA SER A 40 -23.15 -7.56 8.40
C SER A 40 -23.18 -6.20 7.71
N GLY A 41 -23.46 -5.15 8.47
CA GLY A 41 -23.47 -3.79 7.98
C GLY A 41 -22.11 -3.47 7.39
N ASN A 42 -22.02 -3.58 6.09
CA ASN A 42 -20.93 -3.03 5.32
C ASN A 42 -21.16 -1.51 5.37
N THR A 43 -20.63 -0.83 6.39
CA THR A 43 -20.33 0.58 6.22
C THR A 43 -19.46 0.64 4.99
N ASP A 44 -19.86 1.43 4.01
CA ASP A 44 -19.12 1.72 2.78
C ASP A 44 -17.76 2.36 3.18
N GLN A 45 -16.87 1.53 3.67
CA GLN A 45 -15.47 1.86 3.92
C GLN A 45 -14.86 1.88 2.54
N GLY A 46 -14.81 3.07 1.94
CA GLY A 46 -14.23 3.23 0.61
C GLY A 46 -12.85 2.56 0.51
N LYS A 47 -12.41 2.33 -0.71
CA LYS A 47 -11.13 1.65 -0.93
C LYS A 47 -9.97 2.38 -0.26
N VAL A 48 -8.99 1.62 0.19
CA VAL A 48 -7.75 2.11 0.80
C VAL A 48 -6.62 1.98 -0.22
N LEU A 49 -5.79 3.01 -0.31
CA LEU A 49 -4.56 3.02 -1.10
C LEU A 49 -3.36 3.23 -0.18
N VAL A 50 -2.27 2.54 -0.45
CA VAL A 50 -0.95 2.85 0.11
C VAL A 50 -0.07 3.41 -1.00
N ALA A 51 0.04 4.73 -1.07
CA ALA A 51 0.94 5.42 -2.00
C ALA A 51 2.26 5.73 -1.31
N TYR A 52 3.39 5.37 -1.91
CA TYR A 52 4.68 5.59 -1.25
C TYR A 52 5.84 5.78 -2.20
N PHE A 53 6.85 6.51 -1.73
CA PHE A 53 8.20 6.52 -2.28
C PHE A 53 9.16 5.84 -1.30
N SER A 54 10.04 4.99 -1.82
CA SER A 54 11.09 4.35 -1.03
C SER A 54 12.42 4.42 -1.77
N ALA A 55 13.42 5.07 -1.14
CA ALA A 55 14.74 5.22 -1.72
C ALA A 55 15.62 3.98 -1.46
N SER A 56 15.52 3.41 -0.24
CA SER A 56 16.39 2.32 0.24
C SER A 56 15.61 1.09 0.74
N GLY A 57 14.34 0.95 0.37
CA GLY A 57 13.50 -0.19 0.75
C GLY A 57 12.82 -0.08 2.12
N ASN A 58 13.24 0.84 3.01
CA ASN A 58 12.66 0.95 4.35
C ASN A 58 11.19 1.39 4.34
N THR A 59 10.84 2.41 3.57
CA THR A 59 9.45 2.87 3.43
C THR A 59 8.59 1.80 2.76
N GLU A 60 9.11 1.13 1.75
CA GLU A 60 8.43 0.02 1.07
C GLU A 60 8.07 -1.12 2.03
N LYS A 61 8.98 -1.48 2.95
CA LYS A 61 8.73 -2.49 3.98
C LYS A 61 7.49 -2.14 4.82
N ILE A 62 7.42 -0.91 5.30
CA ILE A 62 6.27 -0.43 6.10
C ILE A 62 5.00 -0.35 5.24
N ALA A 63 5.11 0.15 4.01
CA ALA A 63 4.00 0.23 3.07
C ALA A 63 3.35 -1.14 2.80
N LYS A 64 4.15 -2.19 2.62
CA LYS A 64 3.67 -3.56 2.45
C LYS A 64 2.92 -4.06 3.69
N MET A 65 3.46 -3.82 4.88
CA MET A 65 2.78 -4.21 6.13
C MET A 65 1.42 -3.50 6.30
N ILE A 66 1.34 -2.20 5.96
CA ILE A 66 0.07 -1.44 5.99
C ILE A 66 -0.90 -2.02 4.95
N ALA A 67 -0.43 -2.29 3.73
CA ALA A 67 -1.27 -2.83 2.66
C ALA A 67 -1.83 -4.22 3.03
N ASP A 68 -1.00 -5.09 3.61
CA ASP A 68 -1.41 -6.41 4.05
C ASP A 68 -2.45 -6.34 5.19
N ASP A 69 -2.28 -5.43 6.16
CA ASP A 69 -3.18 -5.26 7.30
C ASP A 69 -4.53 -4.63 6.91
N THR A 70 -4.53 -3.76 5.90
CA THR A 70 -5.72 -3.04 5.42
C THR A 70 -6.35 -3.64 4.17
N ASN A 71 -5.75 -4.67 3.58
CA ASN A 71 -6.09 -5.19 2.25
C ASN A 71 -6.15 -4.08 1.19
N ALA A 72 -5.20 -3.15 1.24
CA ALA A 72 -5.14 -1.98 0.37
C ALA A 72 -4.43 -2.25 -0.95
N ASP A 73 -4.84 -1.52 -1.98
CA ASP A 73 -4.04 -1.39 -3.20
C ASP A 73 -2.76 -0.59 -2.93
N THR A 74 -1.72 -0.79 -3.74
CA THR A 74 -0.46 -0.06 -3.59
C THR A 74 -0.11 0.73 -4.83
N PHE A 75 0.47 1.93 -4.64
CA PHE A 75 1.02 2.76 -5.71
C PHE A 75 2.44 3.21 -5.36
N VAL A 76 3.40 2.82 -6.18
CA VAL A 76 4.80 3.23 -5.99
C VAL A 76 5.06 4.55 -6.72
N ILE A 77 5.27 5.60 -5.95
CA ILE A 77 5.68 6.91 -6.47
C ILE A 77 7.11 6.79 -6.98
N THR A 78 7.27 6.86 -8.29
CA THR A 78 8.56 6.57 -8.93
C THR A 78 9.09 7.82 -9.62
N PRO A 79 10.27 8.35 -9.25
CA PRO A 79 10.91 9.42 -10.00
C PRO A 79 11.28 8.95 -11.42
N ALA A 80 11.18 9.83 -12.41
CA ALA A 80 11.55 9.54 -13.80
C ALA A 80 13.01 9.06 -13.90
N GLN A 81 13.89 9.64 -13.08
CA GLN A 81 15.24 9.17 -12.86
C GLN A 81 15.36 8.59 -11.45
N PRO A 82 15.42 7.25 -11.29
CA PRO A 82 15.61 6.63 -9.98
C PRO A 82 16.89 7.11 -9.31
N TYR A 83 16.90 7.14 -7.98
CA TYR A 83 18.10 7.40 -7.19
C TYR A 83 18.94 6.14 -7.11
N THR A 84 20.23 6.30 -7.35
CA THR A 84 21.25 5.26 -7.08
C THR A 84 21.78 5.40 -5.66
N ASP A 85 22.57 4.43 -5.19
CA ASP A 85 23.23 4.52 -3.88
C ASP A 85 24.17 5.73 -3.82
N ASP A 86 24.86 6.04 -4.92
CA ASP A 86 25.73 7.22 -5.01
C ASP A 86 24.92 8.52 -4.97
N ASP A 87 23.74 8.56 -5.60
CA ASP A 87 22.82 9.70 -5.52
C ASP A 87 22.32 9.96 -4.10
N LEU A 88 22.26 8.93 -3.26
CA LEU A 88 21.79 8.99 -1.88
C LEU A 88 22.91 9.14 -0.84
N ASN A 89 24.13 9.42 -1.26
CA ASN A 89 25.25 9.63 -0.35
C ASN A 89 25.17 11.01 0.30
N TYR A 90 24.57 11.09 1.48
CA TYR A 90 24.42 12.33 2.27
C TYR A 90 25.73 12.96 2.73
N SER A 91 26.84 12.24 2.61
CA SER A 91 28.17 12.74 3.00
C SER A 91 28.98 13.28 1.82
N ASP A 92 28.47 13.15 0.61
CA ASP A 92 29.10 13.67 -0.61
C ASP A 92 28.35 14.91 -1.07
N GLU A 93 29.02 16.06 -1.02
CA GLU A 93 28.46 17.35 -1.49
C GLU A 93 28.07 17.34 -2.98
N ASN A 94 28.64 16.43 -3.75
CA ASN A 94 28.33 16.27 -5.18
C ASN A 94 27.20 15.27 -5.46
N SER A 95 26.73 14.55 -4.46
CA SER A 95 25.64 13.62 -4.63
C SER A 95 24.35 14.34 -5.01
N ARG A 96 23.50 13.67 -5.77
CA ARG A 96 22.24 14.24 -6.26
C ARG A 96 21.36 14.74 -5.11
N VAL A 97 21.22 13.94 -4.06
CA VAL A 97 20.35 14.30 -2.93
C VAL A 97 20.84 15.54 -2.17
N VAL A 98 22.18 15.73 -2.04
CA VAL A 98 22.75 16.94 -1.42
C VAL A 98 22.59 18.14 -2.35
N GLN A 99 22.86 17.97 -3.64
CA GLN A 99 22.66 19.03 -4.63
C GLN A 99 21.21 19.50 -4.76
N GLU A 100 20.25 18.58 -4.61
CA GLU A 100 18.82 18.91 -4.57
C GLU A 100 18.44 19.61 -3.26
N TYR A 101 19.04 19.24 -2.13
CA TYR A 101 18.83 19.90 -0.84
C TYR A 101 19.32 21.36 -0.86
N GLU A 102 20.51 21.58 -1.36
CA GLU A 102 21.14 22.92 -1.40
C GLU A 102 20.49 23.85 -2.42
N ASN A 103 19.78 23.30 -3.40
CA ASN A 103 19.16 24.07 -4.49
C ASN A 103 17.64 23.76 -4.54
N PRO A 104 16.80 24.55 -3.86
CA PRO A 104 15.35 24.33 -3.81
C PRO A 104 14.69 24.20 -5.18
N ASP A 105 15.21 24.89 -6.21
CA ASP A 105 14.70 24.80 -7.59
C ASP A 105 14.86 23.38 -8.18
N LYS A 106 15.78 22.58 -7.65
CA LYS A 106 16.00 21.19 -8.06
C LYS A 106 15.10 20.18 -7.31
N GLN A 107 14.32 20.62 -6.32
CA GLN A 107 13.45 19.75 -5.53
C GLN A 107 12.11 19.43 -6.24
N THR A 108 11.84 19.99 -7.40
CA THR A 108 10.71 19.57 -8.24
C THR A 108 11.14 18.35 -9.06
N ILE A 109 10.77 17.18 -8.57
CA ILE A 109 11.17 15.90 -9.19
C ILE A 109 10.14 15.48 -10.24
N GLU A 110 10.60 15.23 -11.45
CA GLU A 110 9.77 14.60 -12.47
C GLU A 110 9.47 13.16 -12.06
N LEU A 111 8.18 12.78 -12.11
CA LEU A 111 7.71 11.44 -11.80
C LEU A 111 7.42 10.67 -13.09
N LYS A 112 7.61 9.34 -13.09
CA LYS A 112 7.26 8.48 -14.22
C LYS A 112 5.79 8.60 -14.59
N THR A 113 4.95 8.67 -13.58
CA THR A 113 3.51 8.92 -13.68
C THR A 113 2.99 9.45 -12.36
N THR A 114 1.96 10.24 -12.42
CA THR A 114 1.10 10.60 -11.28
C THR A 114 -0.29 10.01 -11.44
N ASP A 115 -0.56 9.35 -12.56
CA ASP A 115 -1.84 8.73 -12.87
C ASP A 115 -2.00 7.45 -12.03
N VAL A 116 -2.69 7.60 -10.91
CA VAL A 116 -3.04 6.48 -10.01
C VAL A 116 -4.32 5.83 -10.54
N PRO A 117 -4.28 4.55 -10.93
CA PRO A 117 -5.48 3.87 -11.41
C PRO A 117 -6.62 3.95 -10.39
N ASP A 118 -7.84 4.22 -10.85
CA ASP A 118 -9.05 4.28 -10.03
C ASP A 118 -8.96 5.28 -8.85
N TRP A 119 -8.18 6.37 -8.97
CA TRP A 119 -7.94 7.35 -7.91
C TRP A 119 -9.20 7.79 -7.18
N ASP A 120 -10.28 8.04 -7.91
CA ASP A 120 -11.56 8.50 -7.34
C ASP A 120 -12.24 7.45 -6.45
N SER A 121 -11.87 6.18 -6.57
CA SER A 121 -12.44 5.09 -5.76
C SER A 121 -11.85 5.00 -4.35
N TYR A 122 -10.72 5.65 -4.09
CA TYR A 122 -10.06 5.61 -2.79
C TYR A 122 -10.55 6.71 -1.87
N ASN A 123 -10.99 6.35 -0.67
CA ASN A 123 -11.40 7.29 0.37
C ASN A 123 -10.30 7.50 1.42
N THR A 124 -9.40 6.53 1.56
CA THR A 124 -8.26 6.59 2.48
C THR A 124 -6.97 6.37 1.73
N VAL A 125 -5.99 7.24 1.95
CA VAL A 125 -4.66 7.15 1.36
C VAL A 125 -3.61 7.17 2.47
N TYR A 126 -2.96 6.04 2.70
CA TYR A 126 -1.70 6.00 3.46
C TYR A 126 -0.59 6.52 2.57
N LEU A 127 0.09 7.59 2.98
CA LEU A 127 1.13 8.25 2.19
C LEU A 127 2.50 8.07 2.84
N GLY A 128 3.37 7.27 2.20
CA GLY A 128 4.66 6.85 2.73
C GLY A 128 5.86 7.56 2.11
N TYR A 129 6.82 7.96 2.97
CA TYR A 129 8.03 8.64 2.50
C TYR A 129 9.20 8.51 3.46
N PRO A 130 10.45 8.57 2.96
CA PRO A 130 11.61 8.78 3.82
C PRO A 130 11.71 10.24 4.25
N ILE A 131 12.19 10.47 5.49
CA ILE A 131 12.55 11.82 5.97
C ILE A 131 13.91 12.20 5.40
N TRP A 132 13.94 13.32 4.68
CA TRP A 132 15.13 13.96 4.17
C TRP A 132 15.25 15.35 4.79
N TRP A 133 16.37 15.63 5.48
CA TRP A 133 16.61 16.89 6.20
C TRP A 133 15.42 17.36 7.05
N GLN A 134 14.90 16.45 7.87
CA GLN A 134 13.78 16.66 8.81
C GLN A 134 12.43 16.97 8.14
N ASP A 135 12.29 16.75 6.84
CA ASP A 135 11.07 16.95 6.09
C ASP A 135 10.77 15.75 5.17
N ALA A 136 9.61 15.73 4.54
CA ALA A 136 9.27 14.72 3.55
C ALA A 136 10.19 14.82 2.33
N SER A 137 10.58 13.67 1.76
CA SER A 137 11.33 13.65 0.51
C SER A 137 10.62 14.44 -0.59
N TRP A 138 11.37 15.18 -1.38
CA TRP A 138 10.81 16.00 -2.45
C TRP A 138 10.17 15.20 -3.58
N VAL A 139 10.46 13.92 -3.68
CA VAL A 139 9.73 13.00 -4.58
C VAL A 139 8.24 12.94 -4.21
N VAL A 140 7.93 12.75 -2.91
CA VAL A 140 6.54 12.74 -2.44
C VAL A 140 5.92 14.15 -2.48
N LYS A 141 6.70 15.18 -2.21
CA LYS A 141 6.24 16.58 -2.40
C LYS A 141 5.78 16.81 -3.83
N SER A 142 6.54 16.33 -4.82
CA SER A 142 6.17 16.46 -6.23
C SER A 142 4.91 15.68 -6.61
N PHE A 143 4.64 14.57 -5.93
CA PHE A 143 3.41 13.81 -6.10
C PHE A 143 2.20 14.56 -5.54
N VAL A 144 2.25 15.00 -4.27
CA VAL A 144 1.10 15.66 -3.63
C VAL A 144 0.72 16.99 -4.28
N GLN A 145 1.67 17.67 -4.94
CA GLN A 145 1.39 18.89 -5.70
C GLN A 145 0.55 18.64 -6.96
N LYS A 146 0.50 17.43 -7.44
CA LYS A 146 -0.17 17.07 -8.71
C LYS A 146 -1.48 16.33 -8.50
N GLU A 147 -1.68 15.75 -7.31
CA GLU A 147 -2.87 14.99 -7.00
C GLU A 147 -3.92 15.84 -6.27
N ASP A 148 -5.19 15.59 -6.57
CA ASP A 148 -6.32 16.17 -5.83
C ASP A 148 -6.81 15.18 -4.76
N PHE A 149 -6.62 15.55 -3.49
CA PHE A 149 -7.04 14.75 -2.35
C PHE A 149 -8.45 15.12 -1.84
N THR A 150 -9.22 15.91 -2.58
CA THR A 150 -10.60 16.27 -2.20
C THR A 150 -11.43 15.02 -1.89
N GLY A 151 -12.07 14.99 -0.72
CA GLY A 151 -12.89 13.87 -0.26
C GLY A 151 -12.11 12.67 0.29
N LYS A 152 -10.78 12.75 0.33
CA LYS A 152 -9.93 11.66 0.85
C LYS A 152 -9.41 11.97 2.25
N THR A 153 -9.26 10.93 3.07
CA THR A 153 -8.49 10.97 4.31
C THR A 153 -7.07 10.55 4.00
N VAL A 154 -6.10 11.41 4.32
CA VAL A 154 -4.68 11.13 4.11
C VAL A 154 -4.00 10.85 5.44
N ILE A 155 -3.30 9.74 5.54
CA ILE A 155 -2.61 9.28 6.74
C ILE A 155 -1.12 9.15 6.42
N PRO A 156 -0.29 10.15 6.78
CA PRO A 156 1.14 10.10 6.52
C PRO A 156 1.84 9.03 7.35
N PHE A 157 2.80 8.33 6.75
CA PHE A 157 3.78 7.55 7.49
C PHE A 157 5.18 7.78 6.95
N ALA A 158 6.15 7.90 7.83
CA ALA A 158 7.50 8.20 7.41
C ALA A 158 8.50 7.17 7.94
N THR A 159 9.62 7.04 7.25
CA THR A 159 10.76 6.26 7.73
C THR A 159 12.00 7.15 7.86
N SER A 160 12.76 6.93 8.93
CA SER A 160 14.04 7.59 9.13
C SER A 160 14.93 6.78 10.06
N MET A 161 16.23 7.02 10.03
CA MET A 161 17.17 6.40 10.98
C MET A 161 17.02 7.00 12.38
N SER A 162 16.94 8.33 12.49
CA SER A 162 16.97 9.04 13.77
C SER A 162 16.01 10.23 13.86
N SER A 163 15.68 10.89 12.73
CA SER A 163 14.76 12.02 12.74
C SER A 163 13.34 11.59 13.10
N GLY A 164 12.64 12.40 13.89
CA GLY A 164 11.20 12.24 14.10
C GLY A 164 10.38 12.58 12.85
N LEU A 165 9.06 12.42 12.93
CA LEU A 165 8.13 12.87 11.88
C LEU A 165 8.21 14.39 11.66
N GLY A 166 8.42 15.15 12.73
CA GLY A 166 8.45 16.61 12.69
C GLY A 166 7.14 17.17 12.12
N ASP A 167 7.26 18.22 11.33
CA ASP A 167 6.13 18.84 10.63
C ASP A 167 5.96 18.34 9.18
N SER A 168 6.66 17.26 8.80
CA SER A 168 6.66 16.78 7.42
C SER A 168 5.25 16.46 6.88
N GLY A 169 4.39 15.85 7.69
CA GLY A 169 2.99 15.59 7.32
C GLY A 169 2.19 16.88 7.10
N LYS A 170 2.33 17.86 8.01
CA LYS A 170 1.68 19.18 7.87
C LYS A 170 2.20 19.97 6.67
N ASN A 171 3.48 19.84 6.36
CA ASN A 171 4.06 20.47 5.18
C ASN A 171 3.48 19.87 3.89
N LEU A 172 3.26 18.54 3.85
CA LEU A 172 2.60 17.88 2.74
C LEU A 172 1.12 18.28 2.62
N GLU A 173 0.38 18.34 3.74
CA GLU A 173 -1.00 18.82 3.79
C GLU A 173 -1.13 20.22 3.20
N LYS A 174 -0.28 21.14 3.65
CA LYS A 174 -0.24 22.51 3.14
C LYS A 174 0.10 22.57 1.65
N LEU A 175 0.95 21.67 1.19
CA LEU A 175 1.39 21.61 -0.19
C LEU A 175 0.31 21.03 -1.11
N ALA A 176 -0.42 20.01 -0.65
CA ALA A 176 -1.54 19.41 -1.35
C ALA A 176 -2.74 20.37 -1.46
N GLY A 177 -3.01 21.12 -0.39
CA GLY A 177 -4.10 22.10 -0.32
C GLY A 177 -5.52 21.49 -0.29
N THR A 178 -5.65 20.18 -0.39
CA THR A 178 -6.90 19.42 -0.38
C THR A 178 -6.80 18.17 0.48
N GLY A 179 -7.96 17.54 0.80
CA GLY A 179 -8.03 16.34 1.64
C GLY A 179 -8.17 16.64 3.13
N THR A 180 -8.44 15.58 3.90
CA THR A 180 -8.45 15.59 5.36
C THR A 180 -7.23 14.83 5.85
N TRP A 181 -6.27 15.52 6.43
CA TRP A 181 -5.00 14.95 6.85
C TRP A 181 -5.03 14.58 8.34
N LYS A 182 -4.60 13.36 8.64
CA LYS A 182 -4.43 12.88 10.02
C LYS A 182 -2.99 13.07 10.47
N GLU A 183 -2.79 12.99 11.78
CA GLU A 183 -1.45 12.90 12.32
C GLU A 183 -0.80 11.58 11.87
N GLY A 184 0.37 11.69 11.31
CA GLY A 184 1.12 10.53 10.83
C GLY A 184 1.99 9.89 11.90
N GLU A 185 2.68 8.81 11.53
CA GLU A 185 3.65 8.16 12.39
C GLU A 185 4.98 7.95 11.68
N ARG A 186 6.06 7.94 12.47
CA ARG A 186 7.41 7.67 12.00
C ARG A 186 7.87 6.29 12.44
N PHE A 187 8.32 5.48 11.50
CA PHE A 187 8.86 4.15 11.72
C PHE A 187 10.39 4.10 11.57
N SER A 188 11.04 3.28 12.38
CA SER A 188 12.44 2.91 12.16
C SER A 188 12.53 1.74 11.17
N SER A 189 13.74 1.45 10.67
CA SER A 189 13.98 0.26 9.83
C SER A 189 13.71 -1.06 10.59
N SER A 190 13.71 -1.03 11.93
CA SER A 190 13.42 -2.18 12.80
C SER A 190 11.99 -2.25 13.31
N ALA A 191 11.08 -1.40 12.80
CA ALA A 191 9.68 -1.44 13.20
C ALA A 191 9.07 -2.82 12.93
N SER A 192 8.28 -3.30 13.89
CA SER A 192 7.62 -4.60 13.84
C SER A 192 6.24 -4.51 13.17
N GLU A 193 5.69 -5.65 12.80
CA GLU A 193 4.30 -5.73 12.34
C GLU A 193 3.30 -5.23 13.40
N ASP A 194 3.58 -5.47 14.68
CA ASP A 194 2.71 -5.03 15.77
C ASP A 194 2.68 -3.50 15.90
N ASP A 195 3.83 -2.82 15.67
CA ASP A 195 3.88 -1.36 15.63
C ASP A 195 3.00 -0.82 14.50
N VAL A 196 3.09 -1.44 13.31
CA VAL A 196 2.29 -1.04 12.14
C VAL A 196 0.81 -1.32 12.36
N LYS A 197 0.43 -2.48 12.89
CA LYS A 197 -0.97 -2.81 13.24
C LYS A 197 -1.56 -1.83 14.25
N LYS A 198 -0.79 -1.41 15.24
CA LYS A 198 -1.22 -0.39 16.20
C LYS A 198 -1.49 0.94 15.52
N PHE A 199 -0.62 1.37 14.61
CA PHE A 199 -0.81 2.58 13.81
C PHE A 199 -2.07 2.50 12.94
N VAL A 200 -2.26 1.41 12.20
CA VAL A 200 -3.46 1.22 11.36
C VAL A 200 -4.72 1.24 12.22
N SER A 201 -4.75 0.48 13.33
CA SER A 201 -5.92 0.41 14.21
C SER A 201 -6.27 1.75 14.85
N GLY A 202 -5.30 2.61 15.09
CA GLY A 202 -5.50 3.96 15.61
C GLY A 202 -6.06 4.96 14.58
N ASN A 203 -6.07 4.58 13.31
CA ASN A 203 -6.50 5.43 12.19
C ASN A 203 -7.79 4.97 11.50
N ASN A 204 -8.29 3.80 11.85
CA ASN A 204 -9.57 3.24 11.37
C ASN A 204 -10.78 3.88 12.05
#